data_2c29167d80b44b726811c8c220158a70
#
_entry.id   2c29167d80b44b726811c8c220158a70
#
_cell.length_a   1.000
_cell.length_b   1.000
_cell.length_c   1.000
_cell.angle_alpha   90.00
_cell.angle_beta   90.00
_cell.angle_gamma   90.00
#
_symmetry.space_group_name_H-M   'P 1'
#
loop_
_entity.id
_entity.type
_entity.pdbx_description
1 polymer ?
#
loop_
_entity_poly.entity_id
_entity_poly.type
_entity_poly.pdbx_seq_one_letter_code
_entity_poly.pdbx_strand_id
1 'polypeptide(L)'
;MKTLIKILITLIFYLSFFLQIAQSSDKIRIGLIVPLSGEYSYIGNSVIKSVRLAINKIDDQRIEIIPKDTRSNPIDSLRVSKKLYQEGVRIIIGPVFNESTKYLDELKDVTFVSFTNKIYQNPSNVISAGVNAISQINTIKKFNKIKNLERSIFLIPKTEYKKEIELAIKKTNIKLKDKFIYDKEPTLLTKQIEKLTRYSERKKKLEDKIIELEDSSL
;
A
#
# COMPACT_ATOMS: atom_id res chain seq x y z
N MET A 1 -52.98 -5.12 -48.97
CA MET A 1 -52.57 -4.00 -48.14
C MET A 1 -52.51 -4.35 -46.64
N LYS A 2 -53.57 -4.89 -46.03
CA LYS A 2 -53.58 -5.26 -44.58
C LYS A 2 -52.55 -6.32 -44.16
N THR A 3 -52.25 -7.33 -45.03
CA THR A 3 -51.25 -8.36 -44.78
C THR A 3 -49.81 -7.82 -44.83
N LEU A 4 -49.50 -6.94 -45.76
CA LEU A 4 -48.18 -6.29 -45.87
C LEU A 4 -47.87 -5.42 -44.64
N ILE A 5 -48.85 -4.72 -44.14
CA ILE A 5 -48.71 -3.89 -42.90
C ILE A 5 -48.45 -4.77 -41.68
N LYS A 6 -49.11 -5.92 -41.56
CA LYS A 6 -48.85 -6.86 -40.46
C LYS A 6 -47.41 -7.44 -40.50
N ILE A 7 -46.93 -7.80 -41.69
CA ILE A 7 -45.55 -8.30 -41.87
C ILE A 7 -44.54 -7.21 -41.50
N LEU A 8 -44.79 -5.97 -41.91
CA LEU A 8 -43.87 -4.85 -41.57
C LEU A 8 -43.83 -4.59 -40.06
N ILE A 9 -44.98 -4.63 -39.39
CA ILE A 9 -45.05 -4.43 -37.92
C ILE A 9 -44.32 -5.56 -37.17
N THR A 10 -44.49 -6.81 -37.61
CA THR A 10 -43.75 -7.95 -36.99
C THR A 10 -42.26 -7.86 -37.24
N LEU A 11 -41.82 -7.40 -38.41
CA LEU A 11 -40.40 -7.19 -38.71
C LEU A 11 -39.78 -6.09 -37.84
N ILE A 12 -40.49 -4.96 -37.66
CA ILE A 12 -40.06 -3.86 -36.77
C ILE A 12 -39.99 -4.33 -35.33
N PHE A 13 -40.96 -5.12 -34.87
CA PHE A 13 -40.96 -5.68 -33.50
C PHE A 13 -39.77 -6.64 -33.29
N TYR A 14 -39.47 -7.49 -34.28
CA TYR A 14 -38.30 -8.36 -34.23
C TYR A 14 -36.99 -7.56 -34.23
N LEU A 15 -36.89 -6.53 -35.07
CA LEU A 15 -35.72 -5.69 -35.17
C LEU A 15 -35.49 -4.89 -33.87
N SER A 16 -36.54 -4.40 -33.20
CA SER A 16 -36.45 -3.71 -31.91
C SER A 16 -36.00 -4.63 -30.77
N PHE A 17 -36.38 -5.92 -30.83
CA PHE A 17 -35.95 -6.92 -29.85
C PHE A 17 -34.46 -7.24 -29.97
N PHE A 18 -33.91 -7.29 -31.20
CA PHE A 18 -32.47 -7.47 -31.42
C PHE A 18 -31.63 -6.25 -31.03
N LEU A 19 -32.16 -5.04 -31.13
CA LEU A 19 -31.47 -3.83 -30.74
C LEU A 19 -31.30 -3.68 -29.19
N GLN A 20 -32.13 -4.30 -28.37
CA GLN A 20 -32.02 -4.29 -26.91
C GLN A 20 -30.89 -5.20 -26.41
N ILE A 21 -30.40 -6.14 -27.16
CA ILE A 21 -29.33 -7.06 -26.75
C ILE A 21 -27.93 -6.42 -26.90
N ALA A 22 -27.80 -5.31 -27.60
CA ALA A 22 -26.52 -4.65 -27.91
C ALA A 22 -26.01 -3.68 -26.88
N GLN A 23 -26.71 -3.42 -25.77
CA GLN A 23 -26.25 -2.58 -24.67
C GLN A 23 -25.60 -3.42 -23.55
N SER A 24 -24.67 -4.29 -23.90
CA SER A 24 -23.71 -4.79 -22.90
C SER A 24 -22.70 -3.66 -22.63
N SER A 25 -22.93 -2.87 -21.61
CA SER A 25 -21.88 -1.98 -21.13
C SER A 25 -20.73 -2.87 -20.67
N ASP A 26 -19.57 -2.76 -21.33
CA ASP A 26 -18.37 -3.51 -20.95
C ASP A 26 -18.04 -3.21 -19.49
N LYS A 27 -18.35 -4.18 -18.62
CA LYS A 27 -18.04 -4.05 -17.20
C LYS A 27 -16.53 -4.14 -16.97
N ILE A 28 -16.01 -3.20 -16.24
CA ILE A 28 -14.62 -3.19 -15.78
C ILE A 28 -14.54 -4.03 -14.51
N ARG A 29 -14.17 -5.29 -14.66
CA ARG A 29 -14.06 -6.24 -13.54
C ARG A 29 -12.71 -6.12 -12.85
N ILE A 30 -12.74 -5.81 -11.56
CA ILE A 30 -11.56 -5.69 -10.70
C ILE A 30 -11.69 -6.71 -9.57
N GLY A 31 -10.71 -7.58 -9.44
CA GLY A 31 -10.62 -8.50 -8.30
C GLY A 31 -10.20 -7.75 -7.03
N LEU A 32 -10.72 -8.17 -5.89
CA LEU A 32 -10.30 -7.70 -4.58
C LEU A 32 -9.95 -8.91 -3.72
N ILE A 33 -8.66 -9.14 -3.48
CA ILE A 33 -8.19 -10.27 -2.68
C ILE A 33 -7.68 -9.79 -1.33
N VAL A 34 -8.43 -10.12 -0.28
CA VAL A 34 -8.17 -9.67 1.10
C VAL A 34 -8.52 -10.78 2.09
N PRO A 35 -7.98 -10.78 3.32
CA PRO A 35 -8.39 -11.74 4.33
C PRO A 35 -9.81 -11.42 4.83
N LEU A 36 -10.79 -12.25 4.49
CA LEU A 36 -12.18 -12.08 4.95
C LEU A 36 -12.53 -13.03 6.12
N SER A 37 -11.67 -14.01 6.36
CA SER A 37 -11.77 -14.94 7.48
C SER A 37 -10.46 -15.04 8.24
N GLY A 38 -10.50 -15.64 9.45
CA GLY A 38 -9.34 -15.78 10.32
C GLY A 38 -9.00 -14.51 11.11
N GLU A 39 -7.82 -14.53 11.74
CA GLU A 39 -7.34 -13.50 12.66
C GLU A 39 -7.34 -12.07 12.05
N TYR A 40 -7.01 -11.95 10.78
CA TYR A 40 -6.87 -10.65 10.09
C TYR A 40 -8.14 -10.22 9.32
N SER A 41 -9.27 -10.87 9.55
CA SER A 41 -10.54 -10.57 8.86
C SER A 41 -11.00 -9.11 9.04
N TYR A 42 -10.69 -8.51 10.19
CA TYR A 42 -10.99 -7.09 10.45
C TYR A 42 -10.30 -6.14 9.47
N ILE A 43 -9.07 -6.48 9.02
CA ILE A 43 -8.34 -5.69 8.00
C ILE A 43 -9.06 -5.82 6.65
N GLY A 44 -9.40 -7.03 6.23
CA GLY A 44 -10.10 -7.28 4.98
C GLY A 44 -11.46 -6.57 4.91
N ASN A 45 -12.21 -6.62 6.00
CA ASN A 45 -13.48 -5.90 6.12
C ASN A 45 -13.31 -4.38 6.03
N SER A 46 -12.25 -3.83 6.62
CA SER A 46 -11.93 -2.40 6.52
C SER A 46 -11.59 -2.00 5.09
N VAL A 47 -10.84 -2.84 4.38
CA VAL A 47 -10.52 -2.61 2.96
C VAL A 47 -11.80 -2.65 2.11
N ILE A 48 -12.69 -3.62 2.32
CA ILE A 48 -13.99 -3.67 1.59
C ILE A 48 -14.78 -2.39 1.80
N LYS A 49 -14.89 -1.91 3.04
CA LYS A 49 -15.59 -0.64 3.33
C LYS A 49 -14.96 0.54 2.59
N SER A 50 -13.62 0.62 2.59
CA SER A 50 -12.88 1.68 1.89
C SER A 50 -13.10 1.63 0.38
N VAL A 51 -13.06 0.43 -0.22
CA VAL A 51 -13.31 0.23 -1.65
C VAL A 51 -14.74 0.64 -2.01
N ARG A 52 -15.76 0.27 -1.20
CA ARG A 52 -17.15 0.70 -1.42
C ARG A 52 -17.28 2.22 -1.41
N LEU A 53 -16.63 2.90 -0.45
CA LEU A 53 -16.64 4.37 -0.40
C LEU A 53 -15.98 4.99 -1.63
N ALA A 54 -14.88 4.40 -2.10
CA ALA A 54 -14.18 4.86 -3.30
C ALA A 54 -15.06 4.69 -4.56
N ILE A 55 -15.70 3.53 -4.74
CA ILE A 55 -16.61 3.27 -5.86
C ILE A 55 -17.79 4.23 -5.85
N ASN A 56 -18.42 4.45 -4.69
CA ASN A 56 -19.50 5.41 -4.56
C ASN A 56 -19.07 6.85 -4.94
N LYS A 57 -17.81 7.20 -4.65
CA LYS A 57 -17.27 8.52 -5.02
C LYS A 57 -16.93 8.63 -6.51
N ILE A 58 -16.51 7.53 -7.14
CA ILE A 58 -16.20 7.46 -8.58
C ILE A 58 -17.49 7.54 -9.40
N ASP A 59 -18.58 6.94 -8.90
CA ASP A 59 -19.92 6.91 -9.52
C ASP A 59 -19.94 6.37 -10.95
N ASP A 60 -19.09 5.37 -11.24
CA ASP A 60 -19.06 4.68 -12.53
C ASP A 60 -19.68 3.28 -12.39
N GLN A 61 -20.89 3.12 -12.92
CA GLN A 61 -21.66 1.87 -12.86
C GLN A 61 -21.04 0.70 -13.65
N ARG A 62 -20.00 0.97 -14.43
CA ARG A 62 -19.27 -0.09 -15.16
C ARG A 62 -18.30 -0.85 -14.26
N ILE A 63 -17.88 -0.25 -13.15
CA ILE A 63 -16.89 -0.86 -12.24
C ILE A 63 -17.58 -1.93 -11.39
N GLU A 64 -17.10 -3.15 -11.51
CA GLU A 64 -17.52 -4.31 -10.72
C GLU A 64 -16.34 -4.83 -9.87
N ILE A 65 -16.49 -4.78 -8.55
CA ILE A 65 -15.49 -5.31 -7.61
C ILE A 65 -15.88 -6.73 -7.20
N ILE A 66 -14.98 -7.68 -7.39
CA ILE A 66 -15.19 -9.09 -7.08
C ILE A 66 -14.31 -9.49 -5.89
N PRO A 67 -14.85 -9.51 -4.65
CA PRO A 67 -14.08 -9.85 -3.46
C PRO A 67 -13.85 -11.36 -3.37
N LYS A 68 -12.63 -11.75 -2.94
CA LYS A 68 -12.26 -13.15 -2.64
C LYS A 68 -11.44 -13.19 -1.36
N ASP A 69 -11.64 -14.23 -0.58
CA ASP A 69 -10.95 -14.45 0.70
C ASP A 69 -9.59 -15.11 0.48
N THR A 70 -8.53 -14.48 0.97
CA THR A 70 -7.15 -15.02 0.95
C THR A 70 -6.77 -15.76 2.21
N ARG A 71 -7.54 -15.66 3.29
CA ARG A 71 -7.20 -16.20 4.62
C ARG A 71 -5.79 -15.83 5.09
N SER A 72 -5.22 -14.74 4.57
CA SER A 72 -3.82 -14.33 4.79
C SER A 72 -2.79 -15.39 4.35
N ASN A 73 -3.16 -16.29 3.44
CA ASN A 73 -2.36 -17.43 3.02
C ASN A 73 -1.90 -17.26 1.56
N PRO A 74 -0.61 -17.47 1.21
CA PRO A 74 -0.12 -17.31 -0.14
C PRO A 74 -0.72 -18.30 -1.15
N ILE A 75 -0.99 -19.54 -0.74
CA ILE A 75 -1.60 -20.57 -1.61
C ILE A 75 -3.05 -20.20 -1.92
N ASP A 76 -3.81 -19.76 -0.91
CA ASP A 76 -5.18 -19.30 -1.12
C ASP A 76 -5.22 -18.03 -1.98
N SER A 77 -4.28 -17.11 -1.79
CA SER A 77 -4.14 -15.92 -2.63
C SER A 77 -3.96 -16.28 -4.10
N LEU A 78 -3.05 -17.21 -4.41
CA LEU A 78 -2.88 -17.70 -5.77
C LEU A 78 -4.13 -18.41 -6.30
N ARG A 79 -4.74 -19.29 -5.50
CA ARG A 79 -5.92 -20.06 -5.87
C ARG A 79 -7.11 -19.17 -6.25
N VAL A 80 -7.39 -18.14 -5.44
CA VAL A 80 -8.50 -17.22 -5.73
C VAL A 80 -8.18 -16.28 -6.88
N SER A 81 -6.91 -15.91 -7.07
CA SER A 81 -6.45 -15.12 -8.21
C SER A 81 -6.58 -15.89 -9.53
N LYS A 82 -6.27 -17.20 -9.54
CA LYS A 82 -6.50 -18.07 -10.71
C LYS A 82 -7.97 -18.13 -11.10
N LYS A 83 -8.89 -18.20 -10.13
CA LYS A 83 -10.34 -18.15 -10.39
C LYS A 83 -10.74 -16.81 -11.02
N LEU A 84 -10.30 -15.70 -10.45
CA LEU A 84 -10.55 -14.36 -11.00
C LEU A 84 -10.01 -14.23 -12.44
N TYR A 85 -8.82 -14.76 -12.70
CA TYR A 85 -8.23 -14.77 -14.03
C TYR A 85 -9.09 -15.55 -15.04
N GLN A 86 -9.62 -16.71 -14.65
CA GLN A 86 -10.55 -17.51 -15.47
C GLN A 86 -11.87 -16.77 -15.72
N GLU A 87 -12.33 -15.95 -14.77
CA GLU A 87 -13.50 -15.07 -14.90
C GLU A 87 -13.20 -13.82 -15.77
N GLY A 88 -12.00 -13.70 -16.37
CA GLY A 88 -11.61 -12.59 -17.25
C GLY A 88 -11.00 -11.40 -16.55
N VAL A 89 -10.78 -11.45 -15.22
CA VAL A 89 -10.16 -10.36 -14.45
C VAL A 89 -8.66 -10.28 -14.76
N ARG A 90 -8.17 -9.05 -14.98
CA ARG A 90 -6.75 -8.77 -15.27
C ARG A 90 -6.12 -7.79 -14.29
N ILE A 91 -6.94 -7.10 -13.50
CA ILE A 91 -6.49 -6.17 -12.45
C ILE A 91 -7.05 -6.68 -11.12
N ILE A 92 -6.16 -6.89 -10.16
CA ILE A 92 -6.51 -7.38 -8.83
C ILE A 92 -5.94 -6.43 -7.78
N ILE A 93 -6.79 -5.90 -6.91
CA ILE A 93 -6.42 -5.12 -5.74
C ILE A 93 -6.15 -6.09 -4.58
N GLY A 94 -5.02 -5.95 -3.94
CA GLY A 94 -4.51 -6.89 -2.95
C GLY A 94 -3.35 -7.74 -3.50
N PRO A 95 -2.84 -8.65 -2.69
CA PRO A 95 -3.19 -8.95 -1.30
C PRO A 95 -2.69 -7.88 -0.31
N VAL A 96 -3.09 -8.04 0.97
CA VAL A 96 -2.70 -7.10 2.04
C VAL A 96 -1.25 -7.36 2.49
N PHE A 97 -0.90 -8.62 2.72
CA PHE A 97 0.38 -9.01 3.28
C PHE A 97 1.38 -9.40 2.20
N ASN A 98 2.65 -9.06 2.44
CA ASN A 98 3.73 -9.39 1.52
C ASN A 98 3.87 -10.90 1.28
N GLU A 99 3.77 -11.73 2.31
CA GLU A 99 3.85 -13.19 2.17
C GLU A 99 2.81 -13.73 1.19
N SER A 100 1.64 -13.10 1.13
CA SER A 100 0.56 -13.48 0.23
C SER A 100 0.84 -13.16 -1.25
N THR A 101 1.93 -12.44 -1.56
CA THR A 101 2.34 -12.17 -2.96
C THR A 101 3.24 -13.25 -3.55
N LYS A 102 3.75 -14.18 -2.73
CA LYS A 102 4.86 -15.09 -3.04
C LYS A 102 4.75 -15.88 -4.36
N TYR A 103 3.55 -16.25 -4.77
CA TYR A 103 3.33 -17.09 -5.95
C TYR A 103 2.55 -16.39 -7.06
N LEU A 104 2.33 -15.08 -6.97
CA LEU A 104 1.49 -14.35 -7.92
C LEU A 104 2.15 -14.12 -9.27
N ASP A 105 3.46 -14.33 -9.38
CA ASP A 105 4.22 -14.34 -10.64
C ASP A 105 3.83 -15.46 -11.60
N GLU A 106 3.11 -16.48 -11.13
CA GLU A 106 2.50 -17.49 -12.01
C GLU A 106 1.44 -16.89 -12.95
N LEU A 107 0.83 -15.75 -12.57
CA LEU A 107 -0.22 -15.07 -13.34
C LEU A 107 0.34 -13.82 -14.04
N LYS A 108 1.24 -14.00 -15.00
CA LYS A 108 1.99 -12.91 -15.67
C LYS A 108 1.10 -11.84 -16.32
N ASP A 109 -0.09 -12.24 -16.81
CA ASP A 109 -1.04 -11.35 -17.47
C ASP A 109 -1.99 -10.62 -16.49
N VAL A 110 -1.78 -10.78 -15.19
CA VAL A 110 -2.55 -10.12 -14.13
C VAL A 110 -1.67 -9.09 -13.44
N THR A 111 -2.16 -7.86 -13.33
CA THR A 111 -1.54 -6.82 -12.52
C THR A 111 -2.14 -6.82 -11.13
N PHE A 112 -1.30 -6.98 -10.11
CA PHE A 112 -1.69 -6.90 -8.71
C PHE A 112 -1.30 -5.54 -8.13
N VAL A 113 -2.26 -4.86 -7.49
CA VAL A 113 -2.02 -3.64 -6.71
C VAL A 113 -2.10 -4.01 -5.24
N SER A 114 -0.97 -4.43 -4.69
CA SER A 114 -0.87 -4.94 -3.33
C SER A 114 -0.75 -3.81 -2.30
N PHE A 115 -1.34 -3.99 -1.12
CA PHE A 115 -1.20 -3.08 0.02
C PHE A 115 0.12 -3.27 0.78
N THR A 116 0.99 -4.17 0.33
CA THR A 116 2.30 -4.36 0.95
C THR A 116 3.12 -3.07 0.95
N ASN A 117 3.87 -2.86 2.03
CA ASN A 117 4.84 -1.77 2.14
C ASN A 117 6.25 -2.17 1.69
N LYS A 118 6.48 -3.44 1.37
CA LYS A 118 7.77 -3.91 0.85
C LYS A 118 7.96 -3.50 -0.60
N ILE A 119 9.17 -3.05 -0.92
CA ILE A 119 9.59 -2.63 -2.28
C ILE A 119 10.67 -3.55 -2.84
N TYR A 120 11.04 -4.57 -2.08
CA TYR A 120 12.13 -5.48 -2.39
C TYR A 120 11.60 -6.90 -2.59
N GLN A 121 12.08 -7.58 -3.64
CA GLN A 121 11.73 -8.97 -3.96
C GLN A 121 10.22 -9.24 -4.21
N ASN A 122 9.47 -8.24 -4.65
CA ASN A 122 8.11 -8.48 -5.12
C ASN A 122 8.12 -9.11 -6.52
N PRO A 123 7.16 -9.98 -6.86
CA PRO A 123 6.92 -10.40 -8.23
C PRO A 123 6.78 -9.22 -9.18
N SER A 124 7.23 -9.35 -10.44
CA SER A 124 7.27 -8.25 -11.42
C SER A 124 5.89 -7.69 -11.78
N ASN A 125 4.85 -8.49 -11.64
CA ASN A 125 3.45 -8.13 -11.86
C ASN A 125 2.73 -7.60 -10.60
N VAL A 126 3.47 -7.39 -9.48
CA VAL A 126 2.94 -6.85 -8.21
C VAL A 126 3.45 -5.44 -7.98
N ILE A 127 2.53 -4.49 -8.00
CA ILE A 127 2.77 -3.09 -7.67
C ILE A 127 2.52 -2.89 -6.17
N SER A 128 3.54 -2.45 -5.42
CA SER A 128 3.41 -2.10 -4.00
C SER A 128 2.78 -0.72 -3.86
N ALA A 129 1.53 -0.65 -3.41
CA ALA A 129 0.78 0.58 -3.18
C ALA A 129 0.73 1.01 -1.71
N GLY A 130 1.28 0.20 -0.80
CA GLY A 130 1.37 0.54 0.62
C GLY A 130 2.37 1.68 0.90
N VAL A 131 2.24 2.29 2.08
CA VAL A 131 3.18 3.32 2.54
C VAL A 131 4.52 2.65 2.83
N ASN A 132 5.45 2.76 1.91
CA ASN A 132 6.77 2.13 1.96
C ASN A 132 7.87 3.11 2.42
N ALA A 133 9.07 2.59 2.67
CA ALA A 133 10.20 3.37 3.15
C ALA A 133 10.58 4.53 2.20
N ILE A 134 10.43 4.35 0.87
CA ILE A 134 10.72 5.43 -0.11
C ILE A 134 9.74 6.58 0.06
N SER A 135 8.43 6.30 0.16
CA SER A 135 7.41 7.34 0.33
C SER A 135 7.58 8.09 1.66
N GLN A 136 7.92 7.38 2.74
CA GLN A 136 8.20 7.98 4.04
C GLN A 136 9.42 8.91 3.98
N ILE A 137 10.54 8.45 3.41
CA ILE A 137 11.75 9.27 3.30
C ILE A 137 11.56 10.46 2.36
N ASN A 138 10.80 10.31 1.27
CA ASN A 138 10.45 11.45 0.42
C ASN A 138 9.61 12.49 1.17
N THR A 139 8.73 12.06 2.07
CA THR A 139 7.98 12.97 2.94
C THR A 139 8.91 13.72 3.89
N ILE A 140 9.86 13.03 4.51
CA ILE A 140 10.91 13.66 5.36
C ILE A 140 11.73 14.65 4.53
N LYS A 141 12.14 14.27 3.33
CA LYS A 141 12.89 15.16 2.42
C LYS A 141 12.11 16.43 2.07
N LYS A 142 10.79 16.30 1.81
CA LYS A 142 9.91 17.45 1.57
C LYS A 142 9.79 18.33 2.81
N PHE A 143 9.62 17.74 3.98
CA PHE A 143 9.58 18.46 5.25
C PHE A 143 10.89 19.22 5.53
N ASN A 144 12.04 18.58 5.32
CA ASN A 144 13.35 19.21 5.47
C ASN A 144 13.48 20.45 4.58
N LYS A 145 13.02 20.35 3.32
CA LYS A 145 13.01 21.50 2.40
C LYS A 145 12.13 22.64 2.90
N ILE A 146 10.94 22.35 3.42
CA ILE A 146 10.02 23.38 3.96
C ILE A 146 10.60 24.05 5.21
N LYS A 147 11.32 23.30 6.03
CA LYS A 147 11.92 23.78 7.30
C LYS A 147 13.37 24.28 7.15
N ASN A 148 13.91 24.32 5.93
CA ASN A 148 15.30 24.69 5.64
C ASN A 148 16.31 23.83 6.43
N LEU A 149 16.01 22.53 6.62
CA LEU A 149 16.91 21.58 7.25
C LEU A 149 17.81 20.94 6.20
N GLU A 150 19.12 21.11 6.33
CA GLU A 150 20.06 20.67 5.31
C GLU A 150 20.34 19.17 5.34
N ARG A 151 20.34 18.55 6.51
CA ARG A 151 20.81 17.17 6.72
C ARG A 151 19.96 16.45 7.75
N SER A 152 19.83 15.12 7.57
CA SER A 152 19.09 14.24 8.48
C SER A 152 20.01 13.20 9.12
N ILE A 153 19.66 12.78 10.33
CA ILE A 153 20.22 11.61 10.99
C ILE A 153 19.13 10.53 11.01
N PHE A 154 19.49 9.33 10.58
CA PHE A 154 18.57 8.19 10.60
C PHE A 154 18.96 7.22 11.73
N LEU A 155 17.98 6.93 12.58
CA LEU A 155 18.05 5.82 13.54
C LEU A 155 17.34 4.62 12.93
N ILE A 156 18.09 3.57 12.63
CA ILE A 156 17.59 2.40 11.91
C ILE A 156 17.57 1.21 12.87
N PRO A 157 16.42 0.60 13.13
CA PRO A 157 16.35 -0.59 13.98
C PRO A 157 17.02 -1.78 13.33
N LYS A 158 17.70 -2.60 14.13
CA LYS A 158 18.32 -3.87 13.71
C LYS A 158 17.23 -4.93 13.51
N THR A 159 16.49 -4.81 12.43
CA THR A 159 15.39 -5.70 12.02
C THR A 159 15.53 -6.08 10.55
N GLU A 160 14.72 -6.99 10.07
CA GLU A 160 14.65 -7.33 8.65
C GLU A 160 14.33 -6.12 7.76
N TYR A 161 13.56 -5.17 8.28
CA TYR A 161 13.18 -3.94 7.58
C TYR A 161 14.36 -2.96 7.35
N LYS A 162 15.52 -3.19 7.98
CA LYS A 162 16.73 -2.39 7.78
C LYS A 162 17.11 -2.24 6.31
N LYS A 163 17.06 -3.35 5.55
CA LYS A 163 17.42 -3.36 4.12
C LYS A 163 16.51 -2.45 3.29
N GLU A 164 15.21 -2.42 3.61
CA GLU A 164 14.24 -1.55 2.95
C GLU A 164 14.54 -0.07 3.21
N ILE A 165 14.89 0.28 4.46
CA ILE A 165 15.25 1.66 4.83
C ILE A 165 16.54 2.08 4.11
N GLU A 166 17.58 1.25 4.12
CA GLU A 166 18.86 1.56 3.46
C GLU A 166 18.69 1.73 1.94
N LEU A 167 17.89 0.88 1.31
CA LEU A 167 17.54 1.00 -0.10
C LEU A 167 16.76 2.30 -0.39
N ALA A 168 15.82 2.64 0.48
CA ALA A 168 15.02 3.84 0.34
C ALA A 168 15.87 5.12 0.52
N ILE A 169 16.80 5.14 1.48
CA ILE A 169 17.77 6.22 1.65
C ILE A 169 18.57 6.42 0.35
N LYS A 170 19.09 5.32 -0.22
CA LYS A 170 19.85 5.36 -1.48
C LYS A 170 19.00 5.87 -2.64
N LYS A 171 17.77 5.35 -2.81
CA LYS A 171 16.87 5.72 -3.93
C LYS A 171 16.35 7.15 -3.84
N THR A 172 16.13 7.67 -2.65
CA THR A 172 15.62 9.04 -2.46
C THR A 172 16.71 10.11 -2.51
N ASN A 173 17.96 9.72 -2.42
CA ASN A 173 19.11 10.62 -2.38
C ASN A 173 18.93 11.75 -1.34
N ILE A 174 18.43 11.39 -0.15
CA ILE A 174 18.28 12.33 0.97
C ILE A 174 19.65 12.68 1.54
N LYS A 175 19.88 13.96 1.85
CA LYS A 175 21.16 14.40 2.45
C LYS A 175 21.27 13.88 3.87
N LEU A 176 22.21 12.99 4.11
CA LEU A 176 22.50 12.43 5.42
C LEU A 176 23.60 13.23 6.13
N LYS A 177 23.43 13.45 7.43
CA LYS A 177 24.52 13.78 8.35
C LYS A 177 25.16 12.49 8.86
N ASP A 178 24.31 11.54 9.31
CA ASP A 178 24.75 10.26 9.82
C ASP A 178 23.61 9.22 9.82
N LYS A 179 23.97 7.94 10.01
CA LYS A 179 23.02 6.86 10.25
C LYS A 179 23.51 5.96 11.36
N PHE A 180 22.64 5.61 12.28
CA PHE A 180 22.92 4.72 13.40
C PHE A 180 22.00 3.52 13.38
N ILE A 181 22.59 2.34 13.55
CA ILE A 181 21.84 1.10 13.71
C ILE A 181 21.72 0.84 15.19
N TYR A 182 20.49 0.71 15.69
CA TYR A 182 20.23 0.45 17.10
C TYR A 182 19.56 -0.90 17.33
N ASP A 183 19.84 -1.48 18.48
CA ASP A 183 19.14 -2.67 18.95
C ASP A 183 17.81 -2.25 19.60
N LYS A 184 16.73 -2.96 19.29
CA LYS A 184 15.39 -2.65 19.83
C LYS A 184 15.16 -3.17 21.24
N GLU A 185 16.14 -3.91 21.81
CA GLU A 185 16.08 -4.33 23.20
C GLU A 185 16.02 -3.11 24.13
N PRO A 186 14.97 -2.94 24.97
CA PRO A 186 14.77 -1.71 25.75
C PRO A 186 15.94 -1.35 26.65
N THR A 187 16.61 -2.35 27.24
CA THR A 187 17.77 -2.16 28.11
C THR A 187 19.00 -1.61 27.39
N LEU A 188 19.15 -1.93 26.11
CA LEU A 188 20.24 -1.44 25.27
C LEU A 188 19.88 -0.13 24.58
N LEU A 189 18.61 0.05 24.22
CA LEU A 189 18.12 1.20 23.46
C LEU A 189 18.44 2.53 24.15
N THR A 190 18.11 2.67 25.44
CA THR A 190 18.36 3.90 26.21
C THR A 190 19.84 4.28 26.18
N LYS A 191 20.74 3.35 26.52
CA LYS A 191 22.19 3.59 26.51
C LYS A 191 22.71 3.97 25.13
N GLN A 192 22.20 3.34 24.06
CA GLN A 192 22.59 3.66 22.69
C GLN A 192 22.15 5.07 22.30
N ILE A 193 20.92 5.48 22.64
CA ILE A 193 20.40 6.82 22.35
C ILE A 193 21.16 7.87 23.15
N GLU A 194 21.42 7.66 24.42
CA GLU A 194 22.22 8.56 25.26
C GLU A 194 23.61 8.80 24.67
N LYS A 195 24.29 7.72 24.24
CA LYS A 195 25.60 7.81 23.58
C LYS A 195 25.52 8.57 22.27
N LEU A 196 24.54 8.28 21.42
CA LEU A 196 24.34 8.91 20.10
C LEU A 196 24.03 10.41 20.21
N THR A 197 23.25 10.78 21.21
CA THR A 197 22.83 12.17 21.44
C THR A 197 23.83 12.94 22.30
N ARG A 198 24.89 12.29 22.79
CA ARG A 198 25.81 12.83 23.78
C ARG A 198 25.07 13.43 24.98
N TYR A 199 24.03 12.72 25.42
CA TYR A 199 23.12 13.21 26.44
C TYR A 199 23.86 13.62 27.74
N SER A 200 24.75 12.78 28.25
CA SER A 200 25.50 13.01 29.47
C SER A 200 26.38 14.28 29.38
N GLU A 201 27.07 14.49 28.24
CA GLU A 201 27.88 15.70 28.02
C GLU A 201 27.01 16.96 27.96
N ARG A 202 25.88 16.88 27.28
CA ARG A 202 24.95 18.02 27.17
C ARG A 202 24.27 18.33 28.47
N LYS A 203 23.90 17.32 29.25
CA LYS A 203 23.34 17.47 30.60
C LYS A 203 24.31 18.17 31.50
N LYS A 204 25.57 17.70 31.57
CA LYS A 204 26.62 18.31 32.36
C LYS A 204 26.83 19.79 31.98
N LYS A 205 26.98 20.11 30.70
CA LYS A 205 27.10 21.49 30.23
C LYS A 205 25.94 22.39 30.63
N LEU A 206 24.72 21.85 30.68
CA LEU A 206 23.56 22.61 31.15
C LEU A 206 23.60 22.86 32.65
N GLU A 207 23.96 21.83 33.43
CA GLU A 207 24.11 21.92 34.86
C GLU A 207 25.20 22.94 35.25
N ASP A 208 26.37 22.85 34.59
CA ASP A 208 27.47 23.82 34.79
C ASP A 208 27.01 25.26 34.48
N LYS A 209 26.23 25.45 33.42
CA LYS A 209 25.70 26.78 33.06
C LYS A 209 24.64 27.29 34.02
N ILE A 210 23.83 26.44 34.62
CA ILE A 210 22.85 26.82 35.64
C ILE A 210 23.58 27.32 36.88
N ILE A 211 24.61 26.61 37.33
CA ILE A 211 25.45 27.02 38.49
C ILE A 211 26.08 28.38 38.21
N GLU A 212 26.69 28.58 37.04
CA GLU A 212 27.30 29.87 36.66
C GLU A 212 26.30 31.04 36.69
N LEU A 213 25.05 30.79 36.26
CA LEU A 213 24.01 31.82 36.32
C LEU A 213 23.50 32.10 37.72
N GLU A 214 23.43 31.09 38.58
CA GLU A 214 23.05 31.25 39.98
C GLU A 214 24.13 32.05 40.74
N ASP A 215 25.41 31.72 40.52
CA ASP A 215 26.53 32.46 41.15
C ASP A 215 26.62 33.91 40.64
N SER A 216 26.23 34.20 39.41
CA SER A 216 26.25 35.55 38.84
C SER A 216 25.06 36.41 39.25
N SER A 217 24.05 35.83 39.90
CA SER A 217 22.83 36.51 40.38
C SER A 217 22.89 36.89 41.85
N LEU A 218 23.96 36.51 42.55
CA LEU A 218 24.30 36.90 43.93
C LEU A 218 25.28 38.07 43.96
#